data_b5bf2fcaa5aa4b0ed71c12e8c0c808e4
#
_entry.id   b5bf2fcaa5aa4b0ed71c12e8c0c808e4
#
_cell.length_a   1.000
_cell.length_b   1.000
_cell.length_c   1.000
_cell.angle_alpha   90.00
_cell.angle_beta   90.00
_cell.angle_gamma   90.00
#
_symmetry.space_group_name_H-M   'P 1'
#
loop_
_entity.id
_entity.type
_entity.pdbx_description
1 polymer ?
#
loop_
_entity_poly.entity_id
_entity_poly.type
_entity_poly.pdbx_seq_one_letter_code
_entity_poly.pdbx_strand_id
1 'polypeptide(L)'
;MAEGEYPKTAEKMAPAEMMDQAKSQEDRAERMPRGREEAGESRSTLMPRTPGLLLTLDDILVLPRYELVTQFKCIEGWSEIVHWAGIRMADFIAAYPPASIDGADPKYVYMETPDGDYYTGYDLHVCRHPQTLLVTEMMGAPLTQFHGAPLRLHMPTKYGYKQIKRIGLIAYTNSKPDDYWTKLGYDWYAGL
;
A
#
# COMPACT_ATOMS: atom_id res chain seq x y z
N MET A 1 15.65 -26.62 -32.91
CA MET A 1 15.02 -26.45 -31.57
C MET A 1 16.12 -25.91 -30.67
N ALA A 2 16.08 -24.62 -30.37
CA ALA A 2 17.07 -23.96 -29.53
C ALA A 2 16.54 -23.98 -28.10
N GLU A 3 17.28 -24.63 -27.22
CA GLU A 3 17.04 -24.63 -25.78
C GLU A 3 17.36 -23.23 -25.24
N GLY A 4 16.34 -22.56 -24.71
CA GLY A 4 16.49 -21.28 -24.04
C GLY A 4 17.13 -21.47 -22.68
N GLU A 5 18.36 -21.02 -22.51
CA GLU A 5 19.01 -20.93 -21.22
C GLU A 5 18.25 -19.93 -20.32
N TYR A 6 17.66 -20.43 -19.24
CA TYR A 6 17.20 -19.61 -18.13
C TYR A 6 18.41 -19.00 -17.40
N PRO A 7 18.41 -17.71 -17.07
CA PRO A 7 19.50 -17.12 -16.32
C PRO A 7 19.60 -17.77 -14.94
N LYS A 8 20.80 -18.19 -14.60
CA LYS A 8 21.16 -18.83 -13.33
C LYS A 8 20.88 -17.87 -12.18
N THR A 9 20.15 -18.41 -11.19
CA THR A 9 20.10 -18.07 -9.75
C THR A 9 20.58 -16.67 -9.35
N ALA A 10 19.63 -15.90 -8.80
CA ALA A 10 19.94 -14.69 -8.03
C ALA A 10 21.03 -15.01 -6.99
N GLU A 11 22.24 -14.47 -7.19
CA GLU A 11 23.26 -14.39 -6.17
C GLU A 11 22.68 -13.63 -4.98
N LYS A 12 22.88 -14.19 -3.78
CA LYS A 12 22.52 -13.56 -2.53
C LYS A 12 23.29 -12.23 -2.45
N MET A 13 22.61 -11.12 -2.68
CA MET A 13 23.21 -9.81 -2.50
C MET A 13 23.67 -9.64 -1.05
N ALA A 14 24.87 -9.12 -0.87
CA ALA A 14 25.39 -8.81 0.46
C ALA A 14 24.56 -7.68 1.11
N PRO A 15 24.43 -7.65 2.45
CA PRO A 15 23.68 -6.60 3.15
C PRO A 15 24.09 -5.17 2.78
N ALA A 16 25.35 -4.95 2.41
CA ALA A 16 25.86 -3.67 1.94
C ALA A 16 25.29 -3.25 0.57
N GLU A 17 25.08 -4.18 -0.35
CA GLU A 17 24.50 -3.92 -1.67
C GLU A 17 23.00 -3.63 -1.56
N MET A 18 22.30 -4.28 -0.61
CA MET A 18 20.91 -3.96 -0.28
C MET A 18 20.77 -2.54 0.31
N MET A 19 21.74 -2.09 1.11
CA MET A 19 21.79 -0.72 1.63
C MET A 19 22.06 0.32 0.53
N ASP A 20 22.87 -0.01 -0.46
CA ASP A 20 23.20 0.89 -1.58
C ASP A 20 22.03 1.01 -2.56
N GLN A 21 21.28 -0.08 -2.80
CA GLN A 21 20.02 -0.01 -3.55
C GLN A 21 18.93 0.76 -2.80
N ALA A 22 18.87 0.64 -1.47
CA ALA A 22 17.97 1.42 -0.63
C ALA A 22 18.29 2.92 -0.72
N LYS A 23 19.57 3.30 -0.64
CA LYS A 23 20.04 4.71 -0.85
C LYS A 23 19.70 5.24 -2.24
N SER A 24 19.89 4.43 -3.26
CA SER A 24 19.51 4.79 -4.64
C SER A 24 18.01 5.06 -4.80
N GLN A 25 17.16 4.39 -4.01
CA GLN A 25 15.72 4.65 -3.97
C GLN A 25 15.36 5.92 -3.16
N GLU A 26 16.09 6.22 -2.08
CA GLU A 26 15.98 7.50 -1.36
C GLU A 26 16.34 8.68 -2.26
N ASP A 27 17.46 8.62 -2.97
CA ASP A 27 17.89 9.64 -3.92
C ASP A 27 16.90 9.84 -5.08
N ARG A 28 16.17 8.78 -5.48
CA ARG A 28 15.10 8.87 -6.48
C ARG A 28 13.82 9.47 -5.91
N ALA A 29 13.48 9.16 -4.67
CA ALA A 29 12.32 9.75 -3.99
C ALA A 29 12.53 11.25 -3.73
N GLU A 30 13.77 11.68 -3.41
CA GLU A 30 14.12 13.10 -3.27
C GLU A 30 14.14 13.86 -4.61
N ARG A 31 14.38 13.18 -5.73
CA ARG A 31 14.36 13.76 -7.08
C ARG A 31 13.00 13.79 -7.73
N MET A 32 11.96 13.21 -7.10
CA MET A 32 10.59 13.40 -7.60
C MET A 32 10.22 14.87 -7.47
N PRO A 33 9.72 15.51 -8.55
CA PRO A 33 9.30 16.90 -8.46
C PRO A 33 8.25 17.02 -7.37
N ARG A 34 8.55 17.81 -6.33
CA ARG A 34 7.54 18.24 -5.37
C ARG A 34 6.50 18.98 -6.19
N GLY A 35 5.35 18.35 -6.38
CA GLY A 35 4.26 18.91 -7.17
C GLY A 35 3.91 20.28 -6.62
N ARG A 36 4.37 21.30 -7.31
CA ARG A 36 4.02 22.68 -7.04
C ARG A 36 2.58 22.88 -7.49
N GLU A 37 1.74 23.26 -6.53
CA GLU A 37 0.58 24.13 -6.66
C GLU A 37 -0.08 24.24 -8.06
N GLU A 38 -0.92 23.25 -8.40
CA GLU A 38 -2.11 23.46 -9.26
C GLU A 38 -3.18 22.38 -9.00
N ALA A 39 -3.29 21.88 -7.79
CA ALA A 39 -4.36 20.95 -7.38
C ALA A 39 -5.41 21.65 -6.53
N GLY A 40 -5.88 22.82 -6.99
CA GLY A 40 -6.79 23.70 -6.23
C GLY A 40 -8.25 23.26 -6.16
N GLU A 41 -8.72 22.18 -6.79
CA GLU A 41 -10.16 21.88 -6.81
C GLU A 41 -10.59 20.43 -6.56
N SER A 42 -9.68 19.46 -6.50
CA SER A 42 -10.08 18.05 -6.36
C SER A 42 -10.12 17.50 -4.93
N ARG A 43 -9.47 18.14 -3.97
CA ARG A 43 -9.41 17.67 -2.58
C ARG A 43 -10.74 17.78 -1.82
N SER A 44 -11.62 18.67 -2.23
CA SER A 44 -12.86 18.99 -1.52
C SER A 44 -13.97 17.92 -1.68
N THR A 45 -13.89 17.06 -2.68
CA THR A 45 -15.00 16.17 -3.05
C THR A 45 -14.92 14.78 -2.40
N LEU A 46 -13.78 14.40 -1.83
CA LEU A 46 -13.55 13.04 -1.29
C LEU A 46 -13.53 12.96 0.24
N MET A 47 -13.63 14.10 0.94
CA MET A 47 -13.72 14.06 2.40
C MET A 47 -15.06 13.42 2.80
N PRO A 48 -15.05 12.38 3.61
CA PRO A 48 -16.28 11.74 4.07
C PRO A 48 -17.13 12.77 4.82
N ARG A 49 -18.39 12.91 4.43
CA ARG A 49 -19.38 13.72 5.14
C ARG A 49 -19.77 13.13 6.50
N THR A 50 -19.26 11.97 6.84
CA THR A 50 -19.47 11.24 8.09
C THR A 50 -18.29 11.49 9.02
N PRO A 51 -18.47 11.72 10.33
CA PRO A 51 -17.37 11.79 11.28
C PRO A 51 -16.52 10.52 11.19
N GLY A 52 -15.22 10.67 10.93
CA GLY A 52 -14.27 9.57 10.92
C GLY A 52 -13.94 9.10 12.34
N LEU A 53 -13.40 7.90 12.45
CA LEU A 53 -12.80 7.40 13.67
C LEU A 53 -11.32 7.81 13.69
N LEU A 54 -10.85 8.30 14.81
CA LEU A 54 -9.42 8.44 15.08
C LEU A 54 -8.97 7.18 15.83
N LEU A 55 -8.17 6.37 15.16
CA LEU A 55 -7.63 5.13 15.72
C LEU A 55 -6.15 5.31 16.05
N THR A 56 -5.75 4.78 17.18
CA THR A 56 -4.35 4.61 17.54
C THR A 56 -3.80 3.31 16.93
N LEU A 57 -2.50 3.15 16.92
CA LEU A 57 -1.91 1.87 16.51
C LEU A 57 -2.36 0.73 17.45
N ASP A 58 -2.49 1.00 18.76
CA ASP A 58 -2.94 0.02 19.75
C ASP A 58 -4.35 -0.49 19.44
N ASP A 59 -5.26 0.37 18.97
CA ASP A 59 -6.61 -0.05 18.54
C ASP A 59 -6.58 -1.05 17.39
N ILE A 60 -5.55 -0.97 16.55
CA ILE A 60 -5.35 -1.89 15.42
C ILE A 60 -4.67 -3.18 15.90
N LEU A 61 -3.69 -3.08 16.79
CA LEU A 61 -2.89 -4.21 17.28
C LEU A 61 -3.65 -5.19 18.17
N VAL A 62 -4.84 -4.83 18.70
CA VAL A 62 -5.72 -5.79 19.41
C VAL A 62 -6.37 -6.81 18.48
N LEU A 63 -6.37 -6.56 17.17
CA LEU A 63 -6.91 -7.49 16.18
C LEU A 63 -5.94 -8.67 15.94
N PRO A 64 -6.44 -9.81 15.42
CA PRO A 64 -5.61 -10.99 15.20
C PRO A 64 -4.40 -10.69 14.30
N ARG A 65 -3.21 -11.07 14.77
CA ARG A 65 -1.95 -10.95 14.02
C ARG A 65 -1.75 -12.13 13.08
N TYR A 66 -1.34 -11.86 11.86
CA TYR A 66 -1.02 -12.83 10.82
C TYR A 66 0.38 -12.62 10.29
N GLU A 67 0.97 -13.71 9.83
CA GLU A 67 2.24 -13.71 9.11
C GLU A 67 2.05 -14.26 7.70
N LEU A 68 2.79 -13.70 6.76
CA LEU A 68 2.69 -14.05 5.35
C LEU A 68 4.05 -13.87 4.67
N VAL A 69 4.49 -14.93 3.99
CA VAL A 69 5.67 -14.87 3.13
C VAL A 69 5.20 -14.86 1.68
N THR A 70 5.48 -13.78 0.97
CA THR A 70 5.04 -13.61 -0.42
C THR A 70 6.11 -12.98 -1.27
N GLN A 71 5.93 -13.11 -2.58
CA GLN A 71 6.69 -12.34 -3.55
C GLN A 71 6.11 -10.92 -3.66
N PHE A 72 6.92 -9.93 -3.30
CA PHE A 72 6.65 -8.52 -3.59
C PHE A 72 7.16 -8.21 -5.00
N LYS A 73 6.32 -7.68 -5.87
CA LYS A 73 6.65 -7.41 -7.28
C LYS A 73 6.59 -5.93 -7.60
N CYS A 74 7.64 -5.41 -8.20
CA CYS A 74 7.68 -4.07 -8.76
C CYS A 74 7.30 -4.07 -10.24
N ILE A 75 6.64 -3.00 -10.71
CA ILE A 75 6.34 -2.78 -12.13
C ILE A 75 7.62 -2.66 -12.99
N GLU A 76 8.75 -2.32 -12.38
CA GLU A 76 10.07 -2.24 -13.03
C GLU A 76 10.69 -3.62 -13.34
N GLY A 77 10.01 -4.73 -13.00
CA GLY A 77 10.41 -6.10 -13.36
C GLY A 77 11.20 -6.85 -12.29
N TRP A 78 11.58 -6.24 -11.17
CA TRP A 78 12.21 -6.94 -10.06
C TRP A 78 11.19 -7.45 -9.05
N SER A 79 11.59 -8.43 -8.26
CA SER A 79 10.76 -8.96 -7.18
C SER A 79 11.61 -9.51 -6.04
N GLU A 80 11.04 -9.54 -4.84
CA GLU A 80 11.66 -10.06 -3.63
C GLU A 80 10.69 -10.94 -2.85
N ILE A 81 11.22 -11.94 -2.16
CA ILE A 81 10.47 -12.71 -1.19
C ILE A 81 10.57 -12.00 0.15
N VAL A 82 9.45 -11.58 0.68
CA VAL A 82 9.38 -10.81 1.92
C VAL A 82 8.46 -11.49 2.92
N HIS A 83 8.90 -11.54 4.18
CA HIS A 83 8.09 -11.97 5.31
C HIS A 83 7.45 -10.73 5.93
N TRP A 84 6.13 -10.69 5.89
CA TRP A 84 5.28 -9.64 6.42
C TRP A 84 4.54 -10.15 7.66
N ALA A 85 4.34 -9.26 8.64
CA ALA A 85 3.41 -9.53 9.73
C ALA A 85 2.56 -8.29 10.03
N GLY A 86 1.32 -8.52 10.44
CA GLY A 86 0.34 -7.48 10.70
C GLY A 86 -1.06 -8.05 10.82
N ILE A 87 -2.05 -7.24 10.54
CA ILE A 87 -3.48 -7.55 10.68
C ILE A 87 -4.08 -7.71 9.29
N ARG A 88 -4.94 -8.69 9.05
CA ARG A 88 -5.67 -8.75 7.77
C ARG A 88 -6.57 -7.53 7.62
N MET A 89 -6.53 -6.93 6.45
CA MET A 89 -7.42 -5.81 6.13
C MET A 89 -8.90 -6.21 6.25
N ALA A 90 -9.24 -7.46 5.99
CA ALA A 90 -10.59 -7.98 6.17
C ALA A 90 -11.05 -7.93 7.64
N ASP A 91 -10.17 -8.26 8.60
CA ASP A 91 -10.49 -8.23 10.03
C ASP A 91 -10.61 -6.78 10.52
N PHE A 92 -9.77 -5.88 10.00
CA PHE A 92 -9.88 -4.44 10.24
C PHE A 92 -11.24 -3.91 9.73
N ILE A 93 -11.65 -4.25 8.50
CA ILE A 93 -12.94 -3.84 7.93
C ILE A 93 -14.11 -4.41 8.73
N ALA A 94 -13.97 -5.61 9.29
CA ALA A 94 -15.01 -6.23 10.13
C ALA A 94 -15.13 -5.55 11.49
N ALA A 95 -14.02 -5.14 12.10
CA ALA A 95 -13.97 -4.42 13.38
C ALA A 95 -14.46 -2.97 13.25
N TYR A 96 -14.12 -2.32 12.13
CA TYR A 96 -14.45 -0.92 11.82
C TYR A 96 -15.19 -0.85 10.48
N PRO A 97 -16.44 -1.35 10.43
CA PRO A 97 -17.19 -1.46 9.18
C PRO A 97 -17.49 -0.07 8.60
N PRO A 98 -17.44 0.05 7.27
CA PRO A 98 -17.88 1.28 6.64
C PRO A 98 -19.39 1.50 6.87
N ALA A 99 -19.77 2.76 7.07
CA ALA A 99 -21.16 3.16 6.99
C ALA A 99 -21.66 3.07 5.55
N SER A 100 -22.95 2.79 5.39
CA SER A 100 -23.60 2.91 4.07
C SER A 100 -23.50 4.35 3.56
N ILE A 101 -23.22 4.51 2.29
CA ILE A 101 -23.15 5.79 1.61
C ILE A 101 -24.34 5.87 0.65
N ASP A 102 -25.21 6.84 0.89
CA ASP A 102 -26.45 7.02 0.13
C ASP A 102 -27.32 5.74 0.04
N GLY A 103 -27.34 4.97 1.14
CA GLY A 103 -28.11 3.74 1.24
C GLY A 103 -27.50 2.51 0.55
N ALA A 104 -26.27 2.61 0.07
CA ALA A 104 -25.53 1.51 -0.55
C ALA A 104 -24.22 1.21 0.20
N ASP A 105 -23.76 -0.05 0.14
CA ASP A 105 -22.44 -0.40 0.64
C ASP A 105 -21.35 0.23 -0.22
N PRO A 106 -20.24 0.70 0.37
CA PRO A 106 -19.14 1.27 -0.39
C PRO A 106 -18.48 0.22 -1.29
N LYS A 107 -18.02 0.68 -2.45
CA LYS A 107 -17.39 -0.15 -3.47
C LYS A 107 -15.87 -0.07 -3.44
N TYR A 108 -15.34 1.04 -2.94
CA TYR A 108 -13.92 1.37 -2.99
C TYR A 108 -13.38 1.78 -1.64
N VAL A 109 -12.06 1.62 -1.51
CA VAL A 109 -11.25 2.13 -0.40
C VAL A 109 -10.27 3.15 -0.97
N TYR A 110 -10.15 4.30 -0.33
CA TYR A 110 -9.12 5.29 -0.56
C TYR A 110 -8.16 5.29 0.62
N MET A 111 -6.87 5.38 0.35
CA MET A 111 -5.83 5.51 1.36
C MET A 111 -4.91 6.66 1.02
N GLU A 112 -4.44 7.36 2.06
CA GLU A 112 -3.56 8.50 1.93
C GLU A 112 -2.48 8.47 3.02
N THR A 113 -1.29 8.99 2.70
CA THR A 113 -0.22 9.21 3.68
C THR A 113 -0.56 10.38 4.61
N PRO A 114 0.04 10.47 5.82
CA PRO A 114 -0.28 11.55 6.77
C PRO A 114 -0.01 12.97 6.25
N ASP A 115 0.94 13.13 5.33
CA ASP A 115 1.29 14.39 4.67
C ASP A 115 0.41 14.68 3.44
N GLY A 116 -0.36 13.69 2.96
CA GLY A 116 -1.21 13.80 1.79
C GLY A 116 -0.47 13.77 0.45
N ASP A 117 0.83 13.53 0.45
CA ASP A 117 1.66 13.56 -0.76
C ASP A 117 1.46 12.31 -1.63
N TYR A 118 1.09 11.19 -1.02
CA TYR A 118 0.78 9.96 -1.73
C TYR A 118 -0.61 9.43 -1.35
N TYR A 119 -1.37 9.06 -2.36
CA TYR A 119 -2.72 8.52 -2.20
C TYR A 119 -3.01 7.46 -3.27
N THR A 120 -3.89 6.52 -2.93
CA THR A 120 -4.22 5.39 -3.81
C THR A 120 -5.61 4.85 -3.54
N GLY A 121 -6.22 4.28 -4.56
CA GLY A 121 -7.55 3.70 -4.50
C GLY A 121 -7.57 2.20 -4.79
N TYR A 122 -8.54 1.50 -4.22
CA TYR A 122 -8.72 0.06 -4.38
C TYR A 122 -10.20 -0.30 -4.48
N ASP A 123 -10.49 -1.39 -5.18
CA ASP A 123 -11.77 -2.05 -5.02
C ASP A 123 -11.88 -2.66 -3.61
N LEU A 124 -13.01 -2.50 -2.94
CA LEU A 124 -13.19 -3.01 -1.57
C LEU A 124 -13.00 -4.52 -1.48
N HIS A 125 -13.39 -5.28 -2.50
CA HIS A 125 -13.23 -6.74 -2.50
C HIS A 125 -11.76 -7.17 -2.48
N VAL A 126 -10.85 -6.42 -3.10
CA VAL A 126 -9.40 -6.70 -3.07
C VAL A 126 -8.82 -6.39 -1.69
N CYS A 127 -9.33 -5.36 -1.02
CA CYS A 127 -8.98 -5.08 0.38
C CYS A 127 -9.40 -6.22 1.32
N ARG A 128 -10.50 -6.93 1.01
CA ARG A 128 -10.97 -8.10 1.77
C ARG A 128 -10.26 -9.41 1.41
N HIS A 129 -9.33 -9.39 0.46
CA HIS A 129 -8.57 -10.59 0.10
C HIS A 129 -7.79 -11.13 1.31
N PRO A 130 -7.76 -12.47 1.56
CA PRO A 130 -7.15 -13.05 2.76
C PRO A 130 -5.67 -12.70 2.97
N GLN A 131 -4.96 -12.39 1.90
CA GLN A 131 -3.54 -12.03 1.92
C GLN A 131 -3.29 -10.51 1.96
N THR A 132 -4.34 -9.68 2.00
CA THR A 132 -4.18 -8.24 2.16
C THR A 132 -3.98 -7.91 3.63
N LEU A 133 -2.80 -7.34 3.97
CA LEU A 133 -2.41 -7.02 5.33
C LEU A 133 -2.20 -5.52 5.54
N LEU A 134 -2.65 -5.04 6.68
CA LEU A 134 -2.14 -3.85 7.35
C LEU A 134 -0.90 -4.29 8.11
N VAL A 135 0.28 -3.99 7.57
CA VAL A 135 1.57 -4.50 8.05
C VAL A 135 2.16 -3.59 9.09
N THR A 136 2.69 -4.16 10.15
CA THR A 136 3.44 -3.50 11.23
C THR A 136 4.86 -4.02 11.38
N GLU A 137 5.15 -5.21 10.79
CA GLU A 137 6.46 -5.86 10.87
C GLU A 137 6.90 -6.38 9.50
N MET A 138 8.21 -6.35 9.26
CA MET A 138 8.85 -6.88 8.06
C MET A 138 10.10 -7.66 8.45
N MET A 139 10.27 -8.87 7.89
CA MET A 139 11.42 -9.76 8.15
C MET A 139 11.62 -10.05 9.65
N GLY A 140 10.53 -10.18 10.43
CA GLY A 140 10.58 -10.50 11.86
C GLY A 140 10.91 -9.32 12.79
N ALA A 141 10.91 -8.10 12.27
CA ALA A 141 11.17 -6.89 13.05
C ALA A 141 10.09 -5.83 12.79
N PRO A 142 9.83 -4.90 13.73
CA PRO A 142 8.97 -3.76 13.50
C PRO A 142 9.40 -2.97 12.26
N LEU A 143 8.44 -2.40 11.54
CA LEU A 143 8.72 -1.54 10.39
C LEU A 143 9.64 -0.38 10.79
N THR A 144 10.60 -0.08 9.92
CA THR A 144 11.36 1.16 10.01
C THR A 144 10.62 2.30 9.32
N GLN A 145 11.02 3.54 9.55
CA GLN A 145 10.49 4.73 8.85
C GLN A 145 10.61 4.57 7.32
N PHE A 146 11.74 4.04 6.86
CA PHE A 146 12.00 3.75 5.44
C PHE A 146 10.98 2.77 4.83
N HIS A 147 10.53 1.80 5.61
CA HIS A 147 9.55 0.80 5.18
C HIS A 147 8.10 1.20 5.48
N GLY A 148 7.86 2.42 5.95
CA GLY A 148 6.52 2.98 6.16
C GLY A 148 5.95 2.75 7.56
N ALA A 149 6.81 2.76 8.60
CA ALA A 149 6.34 2.72 9.99
C ALA A 149 5.37 3.88 10.30
N PRO A 150 4.36 3.68 11.15
CA PRO A 150 4.08 2.46 11.90
C PRO A 150 3.20 1.45 11.15
N LEU A 151 2.57 1.83 10.04
CA LEU A 151 1.56 1.03 9.34
C LEU A 151 1.66 1.19 7.84
N ARG A 152 1.75 0.09 7.11
CA ARG A 152 1.72 0.07 5.64
C ARG A 152 0.77 -1.00 5.11
N LEU A 153 0.43 -0.91 3.82
CA LEU A 153 -0.33 -1.95 3.14
C LEU A 153 0.61 -2.97 2.48
N HIS A 154 0.28 -4.25 2.60
CA HIS A 154 0.75 -5.31 1.72
C HIS A 154 -0.42 -5.98 1.03
N MET A 155 -0.36 -6.07 -0.30
CA MET A 155 -1.41 -6.61 -1.15
C MET A 155 -0.77 -7.38 -2.32
N PRO A 156 -0.52 -8.70 -2.16
CA PRO A 156 0.29 -9.48 -3.11
C PRO A 156 -0.34 -9.62 -4.50
N THR A 157 -1.62 -9.29 -4.65
CA THR A 157 -2.32 -9.27 -5.95
C THR A 157 -2.09 -7.99 -6.76
N LYS A 158 -1.27 -7.06 -6.24
CA LYS A 158 -0.99 -5.76 -6.84
C LYS A 158 0.51 -5.49 -6.91
N TYR A 159 0.93 -4.77 -7.93
CA TYR A 159 2.29 -4.24 -8.01
C TYR A 159 2.62 -3.31 -6.84
N GLY A 160 3.91 -3.22 -6.52
CA GLY A 160 4.43 -2.49 -5.36
C GLY A 160 3.99 -1.02 -5.29
N TYR A 161 3.83 -0.35 -6.44
CA TYR A 161 3.38 1.05 -6.46
C TYR A 161 1.96 1.26 -5.93
N LYS A 162 1.14 0.22 -5.82
CA LYS A 162 -0.17 0.26 -5.16
C LYS A 162 -0.11 -0.02 -3.66
N GLN A 163 1.04 -0.41 -3.12
CA GLN A 163 1.16 -0.83 -1.71
C GLN A 163 1.66 0.34 -0.86
N ILE A 164 0.72 1.23 -0.49
CA ILE A 164 1.03 2.47 0.24
C ILE A 164 1.87 2.23 1.48
N LYS A 165 2.96 3.00 1.61
CA LYS A 165 3.80 3.09 2.80
C LYS A 165 3.32 4.24 3.67
N ARG A 166 3.19 3.98 5.00
CA ARG A 166 2.76 4.93 6.01
C ARG A 166 1.33 5.43 5.79
N ILE A 167 0.38 4.59 6.18
CA ILE A 167 -1.04 4.91 6.09
C ILE A 167 -1.40 5.95 7.15
N GLY A 168 -1.98 7.07 6.72
CA GLY A 168 -2.53 8.12 7.58
C GLY A 168 -4.05 8.18 7.56
N LEU A 169 -4.65 7.79 6.43
CA LEU A 169 -6.10 7.81 6.25
C LEU A 169 -6.55 6.56 5.51
N ILE A 170 -7.65 5.98 5.96
CA ILE A 170 -8.43 4.96 5.23
C ILE A 170 -9.86 5.50 5.12
N ALA A 171 -10.36 5.67 3.90
CA ALA A 171 -11.72 6.12 3.65
C ALA A 171 -12.45 5.17 2.71
N TYR A 172 -13.77 5.11 2.84
CA TYR A 172 -14.63 4.30 1.98
C TYR A 172 -15.47 5.20 1.07
N THR A 173 -15.68 4.77 -0.17
CA THR A 173 -16.41 5.57 -1.18
C THR A 173 -17.18 4.71 -2.17
N ASN A 174 -18.24 5.26 -2.77
CA ASN A 174 -18.97 4.66 -3.87
C ASN A 174 -18.47 5.12 -5.25
N SER A 175 -17.73 6.22 -5.29
CA SER A 175 -17.06 6.70 -6.49
C SER A 175 -15.65 6.12 -6.57
N LYS A 176 -15.21 5.74 -7.77
CA LYS A 176 -13.84 5.28 -7.99
C LYS A 176 -12.87 6.40 -7.60
N PRO A 177 -12.01 6.18 -6.60
CA PRO A 177 -11.13 7.23 -6.12
C PRO A 177 -9.97 7.48 -7.08
N ASP A 178 -9.44 8.69 -7.02
CA ASP A 178 -8.19 9.05 -7.66
C ASP A 178 -7.01 8.22 -7.11
N ASP A 179 -5.94 8.18 -7.90
CA ASP A 179 -4.71 7.46 -7.57
C ASP A 179 -3.52 8.25 -8.09
N TYR A 180 -2.51 8.42 -7.26
CA TYR A 180 -1.31 9.20 -7.58
C TYR A 180 -0.65 8.75 -8.88
N TRP A 181 -0.38 7.45 -9.02
CA TRP A 181 0.30 6.91 -10.19
C TRP A 181 -0.59 6.89 -11.44
N THR A 182 -1.89 6.75 -11.26
CA THR A 182 -2.84 6.82 -12.37
C THR A 182 -2.85 8.20 -13.03
N LYS A 183 -2.70 9.27 -12.23
CA LYS A 183 -2.55 10.63 -12.77
C LYS A 183 -1.28 10.80 -13.59
N LEU A 184 -0.28 9.94 -13.38
CA LEU A 184 0.96 9.89 -14.16
C LEU A 184 0.93 8.85 -15.29
N GLY A 185 -0.24 8.25 -15.60
CA GLY A 185 -0.45 7.35 -16.71
C GLY A 185 -0.30 5.85 -16.39
N TYR A 186 -0.14 5.47 -15.12
CA TYR A 186 -0.10 4.07 -14.73
C TYR A 186 -1.51 3.48 -14.60
N ASP A 187 -1.60 2.15 -14.71
CA ASP A 187 -2.88 1.46 -14.54
C ASP A 187 -3.41 1.57 -13.11
N TRP A 188 -4.66 2.00 -12.98
CA TRP A 188 -5.32 2.12 -11.69
C TRP A 188 -5.51 0.77 -11.00
N TYR A 189 -5.79 -0.28 -11.77
CA TYR A 189 -6.01 -1.60 -11.19
C TYR A 189 -4.71 -2.24 -10.72
N ALA A 190 -3.64 -2.12 -11.49
CA ALA A 190 -2.29 -2.60 -11.18
C ALA A 190 -2.22 -4.06 -10.72
N GLY A 191 -3.05 -4.91 -11.32
CA GLY A 191 -3.14 -6.34 -11.01
C GLY A 191 -1.96 -7.15 -11.53
N LEU A 192 -1.66 -8.25 -10.83
CA LEU A 192 -0.68 -9.26 -11.22
C LEU A 192 -1.37 -10.42 -11.93
#